data_fb785d486574213bd8ab28266d937dac
#
_entry.id   fb785d486574213bd8ab28266d937dac
#
_cell.length_a   1.000
_cell.length_b   1.000
_cell.length_c   1.000
_cell.angle_alpha   90.00
_cell.angle_beta   90.00
_cell.angle_gamma   90.00
#
_symmetry.space_group_name_H-M   'P 1'
#
loop_
_entity.id
_entity.type
_entity.pdbx_description
1 polymer ?
#
loop_
_entity_poly.entity_id
_entity_poly.type
_entity_poly.pdbx_seq_one_letter_code
_entity_poly.pdbx_strand_id
1 'polypeptide(L)'
;MAKELVLREGSSAPGGLTAPRVTVDEILARLDRGEQIAFVDARREQEWRSSSQKLPGAVRLSPEGNEETLPLIAPDRAVVTYCTCAHEASAAKVAEMLMARGHKDVHPLHGGFNAWREADGPLEPRTTAG
;
A
#
# COMPACT_ATOMS: atom_id res chain seq x y z
N MET A 1 -26.55 7.99 -6.78
CA MET A 1 -26.34 7.76 -6.86
C MET A 1 -25.68 7.57 -6.98
N ALA A 2 -25.50 7.59 -7.10
CA ALA A 2 -24.94 7.25 -7.26
C ALA A 2 -24.23 7.10 -7.34
N LYS A 3 -24.08 7.24 -7.30
CA LYS A 3 -23.49 7.08 -7.39
C LYS A 3 -22.71 6.74 -7.43
N GLU A 4 -22.62 6.94 -7.43
CA GLU A 4 -21.97 6.57 -7.60
C GLU A 4 -21.25 6.14 -7.84
N LEU A 5 -21.32 6.32 -7.98
CA LEU A 5 -20.73 5.82 -8.39
C LEU A 5 -20.13 5.49 -8.92
N VAL A 6 -20.08 5.67 -9.07
CA VAL A 6 -19.70 5.29 -9.66
C VAL A 6 -19.01 5.09 -10.06
N LEU A 7 -18.77 5.22 -10.21
CA LEU A 7 -18.32 4.95 -10.68
C LEU A 7 -17.62 4.75 -11.03
N ARG A 8 -17.44 4.76 -10.94
CA ARG A 8 -16.97 4.55 -11.30
C ARG A 8 -16.39 4.24 -11.81
N GLU A 9 -16.22 4.44 -12.03
CA GLU A 9 -15.89 4.19 -12.60
C GLU A 9 -15.31 3.64 -13.15
N GLY A 10 -15.62 3.59 -13.32
CA GLY A 10 -15.36 2.81 -14.45
C GLY A 10 -14.03 2.30 -14.74
N SER A 11 -13.14 2.49 -14.17
CA SER A 11 -11.81 2.02 -14.45
C SER A 11 -11.53 0.66 -13.86
N SER A 12 -12.53 0.00 -13.38
CA SER A 12 -12.29 -1.27 -12.72
C SER A 12 -11.76 -2.30 -13.70
N ALA A 13 -10.82 -3.09 -13.25
CA ALA A 13 -10.31 -4.19 -14.04
C ALA A 13 -11.38 -5.28 -14.13
N PRO A 14 -11.49 -5.94 -15.28
CA PRO A 14 -12.46 -7.00 -15.41
C PRO A 14 -12.25 -8.10 -14.38
N GLY A 15 -13.29 -8.44 -13.68
CA GLY A 15 -13.26 -9.54 -12.73
C GLY A 15 -12.43 -9.32 -11.50
N GLY A 16 -11.97 -8.10 -11.25
CA GLY A 16 -11.11 -7.87 -10.12
C GLY A 16 -11.50 -6.68 -9.28
N LEU A 17 -11.05 -6.69 -8.06
CA LEU A 17 -11.11 -5.51 -7.20
C LEU A 17 -9.99 -4.58 -7.62
N THR A 18 -10.30 -3.30 -7.73
CA THR A 18 -9.29 -2.32 -8.11
C THR A 18 -9.30 -1.20 -7.09
N ALA A 19 -8.17 -0.98 -6.47
CA ALA A 19 -8.01 0.10 -5.51
C ALA A 19 -7.39 1.30 -6.21
N PRO A 20 -8.02 2.47 -6.10
CA PRO A 20 -7.40 3.69 -6.64
C PRO A 20 -6.07 3.97 -5.96
N ARG A 21 -5.12 4.43 -6.74
CA ARG A 21 -3.81 4.81 -6.20
C ARG A 21 -3.90 6.14 -5.47
N VAL A 22 -3.02 6.31 -4.49
CA VAL A 22 -2.87 7.60 -3.81
C VAL A 22 -1.48 8.13 -4.09
N THR A 23 -1.34 9.44 -4.10
CA THR A 23 -0.03 10.05 -4.35
C THR A 23 0.74 10.23 -3.05
N VAL A 24 2.06 10.36 -3.20
CA VAL A 24 2.91 10.67 -2.05
C VAL A 24 2.47 11.97 -1.39
N ASP A 25 2.18 12.99 -2.20
CA ASP A 25 1.77 14.28 -1.66
C ASP A 25 0.50 14.18 -0.82
N GLU A 26 -0.48 13.39 -1.29
CA GLU A 26 -1.70 13.19 -0.54
C GLU A 26 -1.43 12.54 0.80
N ILE A 27 -0.56 11.54 0.81
CA ILE A 27 -0.29 10.79 2.04
C ILE A 27 0.53 11.65 3.00
N LEU A 28 1.51 12.38 2.50
CA LEU A 28 2.29 13.26 3.37
C LEU A 28 1.40 14.33 4.01
N ALA A 29 0.45 14.87 3.25
CA ALA A 29 -0.49 15.84 3.80
C ALA A 29 -1.37 15.23 4.88
N ARG A 30 -1.81 13.98 4.67
CA ARG A 30 -2.65 13.29 5.66
C ARG A 30 -1.88 13.01 6.94
N LEU A 31 -0.63 12.57 6.81
CA LEU A 31 0.22 12.35 7.98
C LEU A 31 0.44 13.66 8.73
N ASP A 32 0.62 14.75 8.00
CA ASP A 32 0.84 16.06 8.59
C ASP A 32 -0.37 16.52 9.39
N ARG A 33 -1.56 16.08 9.02
CA ARG A 33 -2.78 16.38 9.76
C ARG A 33 -3.00 15.44 10.95
N GLY A 34 -2.08 14.50 11.17
CA GLY A 34 -2.17 13.58 12.27
C GLY A 34 -2.97 12.32 11.99
N GLU A 35 -3.31 12.06 10.73
CA GLU A 35 -4.03 10.83 10.40
C GLU A 35 -3.13 9.62 10.58
N GLN A 36 -3.72 8.54 11.03
CA GLN A 36 -2.98 7.29 11.21
C GLN A 36 -3.16 6.41 10.00
N ILE A 37 -2.05 6.13 9.35
CA ILE A 37 -2.04 5.32 8.14
C ILE A 37 -1.14 4.12 8.36
N ALA A 38 -1.64 2.94 8.04
CA ALA A 38 -0.85 1.73 8.13
C ALA A 38 -0.19 1.49 6.77
N PHE A 39 1.13 1.44 6.76
CA PHE A 39 1.86 1.13 5.53
C PHE A 39 2.13 -0.35 5.45
N VAL A 40 1.94 -0.92 4.26
CA VAL A 40 2.20 -2.33 4.02
C VAL A 40 3.24 -2.44 2.92
N ASP A 41 4.37 -3.05 3.27
CA ASP A 41 5.50 -3.20 2.36
C ASP A 41 5.24 -4.40 1.46
N ALA A 42 4.92 -4.13 0.21
CA ALA A 42 4.58 -5.16 -0.75
C ALA A 42 5.72 -5.44 -1.73
N ARG A 43 6.93 -5.02 -1.39
CA ARG A 43 8.07 -5.26 -2.27
C ARG A 43 8.33 -6.75 -2.41
N ARG A 44 8.83 -7.15 -3.57
CA ARG A 44 9.23 -8.54 -3.76
C ARG A 44 10.37 -8.85 -2.81
N GLU A 45 10.52 -10.10 -2.47
CA GLU A 45 11.46 -10.48 -1.45
C GLU A 45 12.87 -10.00 -1.72
N GLN A 46 13.31 -10.10 -2.98
CA GLN A 46 14.65 -9.69 -3.33
C GLN A 46 14.85 -8.19 -3.12
N GLU A 47 13.87 -7.39 -3.52
CA GLU A 47 13.95 -5.94 -3.36
C GLU A 47 13.89 -5.56 -1.89
N TRP A 48 13.03 -6.24 -1.15
CA TRP A 48 12.88 -5.99 0.28
C TRP A 48 14.20 -6.31 1.02
N ARG A 49 14.81 -7.43 0.69
CA ARG A 49 16.06 -7.83 1.34
C ARG A 49 17.20 -6.90 1.01
N SER A 50 17.19 -6.31 -0.18
CA SER A 50 18.25 -5.42 -0.62
C SER A 50 18.16 -4.03 -0.03
N SER A 51 17.05 -3.70 0.60
CA SER A 51 16.83 -2.36 1.14
C SER A 51 17.09 -2.32 2.63
N SER A 52 17.71 -1.24 3.08
CA SER A 52 17.93 -1.02 4.51
C SER A 52 16.85 -0.16 5.14
N GLN A 53 15.86 0.27 4.35
CA GLN A 53 14.87 1.23 4.82
C GLN A 53 13.45 0.80 4.45
N LYS A 54 12.49 1.33 5.20
CA LYS A 54 11.08 1.12 4.92
C LYS A 54 10.31 2.37 5.34
N LEU A 55 9.05 2.46 4.91
CA LEU A 55 8.17 3.53 5.37
C LEU A 55 7.86 3.32 6.86
N PRO A 56 7.51 4.40 7.57
CA PRO A 56 7.37 4.32 9.04
C PRO A 56 6.32 3.30 9.45
N GLY A 57 6.71 2.39 10.33
CA GLY A 57 5.80 1.38 10.87
C GLY A 57 5.33 0.35 9.88
N ALA A 58 5.92 0.30 8.69
CA ALA A 58 5.45 -0.61 7.66
C ALA A 58 5.54 -2.06 8.09
N VAL A 59 4.47 -2.80 7.81
CA VAL A 59 4.45 -4.24 8.02
C VAL A 59 4.61 -4.93 6.69
N ARG A 60 5.18 -6.11 6.72
CA ARG A 60 5.55 -6.83 5.50
C ARG A 60 4.41 -7.73 5.04
N LEU A 61 4.07 -7.65 3.77
CA LEU A 61 3.19 -8.63 3.15
C LEU A 61 3.65 -8.80 1.71
N SER A 62 4.30 -9.93 1.45
CA SER A 62 4.81 -10.23 0.11
C SER A 62 3.65 -10.47 -0.86
N PRO A 63 3.79 -10.08 -2.13
CA PRO A 63 2.79 -10.43 -3.13
C PRO A 63 2.67 -11.94 -3.34
N GLU A 64 3.68 -12.71 -2.92
CA GLU A 64 3.61 -14.17 -2.95
C GLU A 64 3.09 -14.75 -1.65
N GLY A 65 2.71 -13.90 -0.69
CA GLY A 65 2.19 -14.36 0.58
C GLY A 65 0.78 -14.93 0.46
N ASN A 66 0.32 -15.47 1.57
CA ASN A 66 -1.01 -16.05 1.62
C ASN A 66 -1.74 -15.52 2.85
N GLU A 67 -2.93 -16.09 3.10
CA GLU A 67 -3.76 -15.59 4.19
C GLU A 67 -3.10 -15.70 5.55
N GLU A 68 -2.20 -16.65 5.72
CA GLU A 68 -1.54 -16.83 7.00
C GLU A 68 -0.51 -15.74 7.29
N THR A 69 -0.07 -15.04 6.24
CA THR A 69 0.94 -14.00 6.40
C THR A 69 0.34 -12.59 6.42
N LEU A 70 -0.99 -12.49 6.39
CA LEU A 70 -1.64 -11.18 6.42
C LEU A 70 -1.39 -10.49 7.75
N PRO A 71 -1.04 -9.20 7.71
CA PRO A 71 -0.81 -8.47 8.95
C PRO A 71 -2.13 -8.20 9.68
N LEU A 72 -2.00 -7.98 10.98
CA LEU A 72 -3.15 -7.64 11.82
C LEU A 72 -3.36 -6.14 11.77
N ILE A 73 -4.29 -5.72 10.93
CA ILE A 73 -4.65 -4.31 10.79
C ILE A 73 -6.16 -4.23 10.87
N ALA A 74 -6.67 -3.25 11.61
CA ALA A 74 -8.12 -3.08 11.72
C ALA A 74 -8.73 -2.84 10.35
N PRO A 75 -9.87 -3.46 10.03
CA PRO A 75 -10.45 -3.38 8.68
C PRO A 75 -10.81 -1.97 8.21
N ASP A 76 -11.08 -1.06 9.13
CA ASP A 76 -11.44 0.32 8.78
C ASP A 76 -10.25 1.26 8.81
N ARG A 77 -9.05 0.75 9.11
CA ARG A 77 -7.84 1.57 9.14
C ARG A 77 -7.44 1.93 7.71
N ALA A 78 -6.99 3.16 7.52
CA ALA A 78 -6.42 3.56 6.23
C ALA A 78 -5.12 2.81 6.00
N VAL A 79 -5.00 2.15 4.86
CA VAL A 79 -3.84 1.33 4.52
C VAL A 79 -3.28 1.78 3.18
N VAL A 80 -1.97 1.92 3.13
CA VAL A 80 -1.28 2.25 1.89
C VAL A 80 -0.24 1.16 1.64
N THR A 81 -0.36 0.51 0.48
CA THR A 81 0.61 -0.51 0.08
C THR A 81 1.65 0.11 -0.84
N TYR A 82 2.88 -0.38 -0.79
CA TYR A 82 3.92 0.16 -1.66
C TYR A 82 4.90 -0.92 -2.10
N CYS A 83 5.52 -0.68 -3.25
CA CYS A 83 6.57 -1.54 -3.77
C CYS A 83 7.60 -0.65 -4.46
N THR A 84 8.61 -1.26 -5.06
CA THR A 84 9.64 -0.50 -5.77
C THR A 84 9.45 -0.54 -7.28
N CYS A 85 8.62 -1.44 -7.77
CA CYS A 85 8.46 -1.58 -9.22
C CYS A 85 7.74 -0.37 -9.79
N ALA A 86 8.11 -0.02 -11.01
CA ALA A 86 7.56 1.16 -11.67
C ALA A 86 6.08 1.02 -11.94
N HIS A 87 5.59 -0.19 -12.09
CA HIS A 87 4.20 -0.44 -12.45
C HIS A 87 3.31 -0.67 -11.24
N GLU A 88 3.89 -0.71 -10.04
CA GLU A 88 3.12 -0.86 -8.81
C GLU A 88 2.32 -2.16 -8.75
N ALA A 89 2.71 -3.15 -9.55
CA ALA A 89 1.94 -4.39 -9.65
C ALA A 89 1.87 -5.14 -8.32
N SER A 90 2.99 -5.18 -7.59
CA SER A 90 3.02 -5.87 -6.31
C SER A 90 2.16 -5.17 -5.27
N ALA A 91 2.20 -3.84 -5.25
CA ALA A 91 1.39 -3.07 -4.32
C ALA A 91 -0.10 -3.24 -4.62
N ALA A 92 -0.46 -3.25 -5.91
CA ALA A 92 -1.84 -3.44 -6.31
C ALA A 92 -2.34 -4.83 -5.92
N LYS A 93 -1.51 -5.84 -6.13
CA LYS A 93 -1.90 -7.20 -5.77
C LYS A 93 -2.13 -7.34 -4.27
N VAL A 94 -1.23 -6.78 -3.48
CA VAL A 94 -1.37 -6.85 -2.03
C VAL A 94 -2.59 -6.05 -1.57
N ALA A 95 -2.87 -4.91 -2.21
CA ALA A 95 -4.07 -4.16 -1.87
C ALA A 95 -5.32 -5.00 -2.12
N GLU A 96 -5.36 -5.73 -3.23
CA GLU A 96 -6.50 -6.61 -3.53
C GLU A 96 -6.63 -7.73 -2.51
N MET A 97 -5.51 -8.28 -2.08
CA MET A 97 -5.54 -9.32 -1.05
C MET A 97 -6.16 -8.80 0.24
N LEU A 98 -5.79 -7.59 0.63
CA LEU A 98 -6.34 -6.99 1.84
C LEU A 98 -7.81 -6.65 1.67
N MET A 99 -8.20 -6.13 0.52
CA MET A 99 -9.60 -5.84 0.26
C MET A 99 -10.45 -7.10 0.32
N ALA A 100 -9.93 -8.20 -0.20
CA ALA A 100 -10.64 -9.47 -0.15
C ALA A 100 -10.85 -9.97 1.27
N ARG A 101 -10.03 -9.49 2.21
CA ARG A 101 -10.15 -9.86 3.62
C ARG A 101 -10.96 -8.84 4.42
N GLY A 102 -11.59 -7.88 3.75
CA GLY A 102 -12.48 -6.97 4.41
C GLY A 102 -11.93 -5.58 4.70
N HIS A 103 -10.70 -5.32 4.30
CA HIS A 103 -10.15 -3.97 4.47
C HIS A 103 -10.83 -3.03 3.48
N LYS A 104 -11.30 -1.90 3.96
CA LYS A 104 -12.17 -1.01 3.17
C LYS A 104 -11.44 0.19 2.59
N ASP A 105 -10.33 0.58 3.19
CA ASP A 105 -9.63 1.80 2.80
C ASP A 105 -8.17 1.44 2.52
N VAL A 106 -7.94 0.84 1.35
CA VAL A 106 -6.62 0.35 0.96
C VAL A 106 -6.29 0.92 -0.40
N HIS A 107 -5.11 1.52 -0.51
CA HIS A 107 -4.69 2.15 -1.76
C HIS A 107 -3.21 1.93 -2.02
N PRO A 108 -2.83 1.54 -3.25
CA PRO A 108 -1.42 1.49 -3.61
C PRO A 108 -0.83 2.89 -3.72
N LEU A 109 0.42 3.02 -3.34
CA LEU A 109 1.12 4.31 -3.41
C LEU A 109 1.68 4.49 -4.82
N HIS A 110 1.25 5.58 -5.47
CA HIS A 110 1.72 5.90 -6.82
C HIS A 110 3.22 6.18 -6.79
N GLY A 111 3.97 5.49 -7.63
CA GLY A 111 5.42 5.64 -7.67
C GLY A 111 6.15 4.88 -6.58
N GLY A 112 5.45 4.34 -5.61
CA GLY A 112 6.00 3.44 -4.60
C GLY A 112 7.11 4.04 -3.77
N PHE A 113 7.99 3.14 -3.33
CA PHE A 113 9.09 3.51 -2.43
C PHE A 113 9.97 4.61 -3.01
N ASN A 114 10.25 4.54 -4.29
CA ASN A 114 11.14 5.52 -4.91
C ASN A 114 10.54 6.92 -4.92
N ALA A 115 9.25 7.03 -5.22
CA ALA A 115 8.59 8.34 -5.20
C ALA A 115 8.55 8.91 -3.78
N TRP A 116 8.33 8.04 -2.80
CA TRP A 116 8.34 8.45 -1.40
C TRP A 116 9.70 9.00 -0.99
N ARG A 117 10.76 8.29 -1.37
CA ARG A 117 12.11 8.71 -1.04
C ARG A 117 12.47 10.01 -1.75
N GLU A 118 12.09 10.15 -3.01
CA GLU A 118 12.38 11.36 -3.78
C GLU A 118 11.66 12.59 -3.22
N ALA A 119 10.53 12.37 -2.58
CA ALA A 119 9.79 13.45 -1.94
C ALA A 119 10.25 13.71 -0.51
N ASP A 120 11.33 13.07 -0.09
CA ASP A 120 11.87 13.17 1.27
C ASP A 120 10.87 12.75 2.34
N GLY A 121 10.02 11.78 2.01
CA GLY A 121 9.12 11.23 3.01
C GLY A 121 9.89 10.54 4.12
N PRO A 122 9.33 10.50 5.32
CA PRO A 122 10.03 9.85 6.44
C PRO A 122 10.27 8.37 6.18
N LEU A 123 11.41 7.89 6.62
CA LEU A 123 11.82 6.50 6.49
C LEU A 123 12.39 6.02 7.80
N GLU A 124 12.37 4.72 8.00
CA GLU A 124 12.97 4.14 9.18
C GLU A 124 13.77 2.91 8.76
N PRO A 125 14.71 2.46 9.61
CA PRO A 125 15.50 1.27 9.28
C PRO A 125 14.63 0.05 9.17
N ARG A 126 14.95 -0.80 8.18
CA ARG A 126 14.32 -2.11 8.09
C ARG A 126 15.15 -3.07 8.95
N THR A 127 14.49 -3.73 9.88
CA THR A 127 15.17 -4.72 10.71
C THR A 127 15.12 -6.06 10.01
N THR A 128 16.05 -6.94 10.36
CA THR A 128 16.10 -8.26 9.77
C THR A 128 14.88 -9.09 10.12
N ALA A 129 14.26 -8.79 11.24
CA ALA A 129 13.08 -9.52 11.66
C ALA A 129 11.79 -8.93 11.08
N GLY A 130 11.87 -7.73 10.57
CA GLY A 130 10.69 -7.05 10.05
C GLY A 130 10.62 -7.02 8.55
#